data_d78ce1a82a98ab7bb017c90e867c11c4
#
_entry.id   d78ce1a82a98ab7bb017c90e867c11c4
#
_cell.length_a   1.000
_cell.length_b   1.000
_cell.length_c   1.000
_cell.angle_alpha   90.00
_cell.angle_beta   90.00
_cell.angle_gamma   90.00
#
_symmetry.space_group_name_H-M   'P 1'
#
loop_
_entity.id
_entity.type
_entity.pdbx_description
1 polymer ?
#
loop_
_entity_poly.entity_id
_entity_poly.type
_entity_poly.pdbx_seq_one_letter_code
_entity_poly.pdbx_strand_id
1 'polypeptide(L)'
;MSIAPGLVRTPIPPGEKARHQLKALGIPDAHAARWGAMGPAVSATLWTYSGHALLEAHRTTSVHRTITDTCLLDGGQAGASAIESAPSWEVLIQAVLDAAPHAPLIKAVTRDEDSVFEEALRSHGFTASGAVGSPLSIEDDTEHGHANVRGWVRWSARPQAIPAYVRQKTDFTCGPASALMALAHASGHAPQQVGHGLLEEMDLWRESTYSLGVGPYGLAAALARRGQSVEVIVTHEGPVVGLTRAHAASPAARRAIHRQHVDEARALGVRDRIGPCGLADLRAALEQGNGVIVLVDLADLNGEQTPHWIYVWGVSGEYALIHDPWNDEQFGETWVETCAEVIALDQLWKSA
;
A
#
# COMPACT_ATOMS: atom_id res chain seq x y z
N MET A 1 -20.76 -18.16 17.65
CA MET A 1 -20.82 -18.84 16.33
C MET A 1 -20.10 -20.18 16.45
N SER A 2 -20.62 -21.25 15.89
CA SER A 2 -19.97 -22.57 15.90
C SER A 2 -18.86 -22.57 14.86
N ILE A 3 -17.62 -22.77 15.28
CA ILE A 3 -16.48 -22.94 14.37
C ILE A 3 -16.72 -24.24 13.58
N ALA A 4 -16.54 -24.20 12.25
CA ALA A 4 -16.68 -25.37 11.41
C ALA A 4 -15.74 -26.50 11.90
N PRO A 5 -16.24 -27.74 12.11
CA PRO A 5 -15.38 -28.83 12.53
C PRO A 5 -14.23 -29.03 11.53
N GLY A 6 -12.99 -29.07 12.02
CA GLY A 6 -11.79 -29.23 11.17
C GLY A 6 -11.15 -27.91 10.69
N LEU A 7 -11.75 -26.74 10.96
CA LEU A 7 -11.11 -25.45 10.74
C LEU A 7 -10.00 -25.24 11.77
N VAL A 8 -8.81 -24.94 11.29
CA VAL A 8 -7.63 -24.65 12.14
C VAL A 8 -7.10 -23.25 11.85
N ARG A 9 -6.79 -22.51 12.91
CA ARG A 9 -6.17 -21.19 12.87
C ARG A 9 -4.78 -21.26 13.52
N THR A 10 -3.75 -20.87 12.79
CA THR A 10 -2.35 -20.95 13.25
C THR A 10 -1.65 -19.61 13.05
N PRO A 11 -1.23 -18.90 14.11
CA PRO A 11 -0.38 -17.72 13.97
C PRO A 11 0.96 -18.10 13.34
N ILE A 12 1.41 -17.30 12.38
CA ILE A 12 2.71 -17.49 11.70
C ILE A 12 3.67 -16.41 12.18
N PRO A 13 4.80 -16.76 12.80
CA PRO A 13 5.80 -15.80 13.20
C PRO A 13 6.50 -15.21 11.96
N PRO A 14 7.13 -14.02 12.05
CA PRO A 14 7.92 -13.47 10.96
C PRO A 14 9.24 -14.23 10.76
N GLY A 15 9.83 -14.11 9.56
CA GLY A 15 11.17 -14.53 9.22
C GLY A 15 11.36 -16.06 9.07
N GLU A 16 12.58 -16.54 9.20
CA GLU A 16 12.93 -17.95 8.91
C GLU A 16 12.11 -19.00 9.68
N LYS A 17 11.66 -18.65 10.89
CA LYS A 17 10.80 -19.54 11.68
C LYS A 17 9.47 -19.81 11.00
N ALA A 18 8.95 -18.82 10.25
CA ALA A 18 7.73 -18.98 9.46
C ALA A 18 7.88 -20.10 8.44
N ARG A 19 8.95 -20.08 7.65
CA ARG A 19 9.18 -21.07 6.59
C ARG A 19 9.20 -22.50 7.12
N HIS A 20 9.88 -22.73 8.23
CA HIS A 20 9.93 -24.07 8.86
C HIS A 20 8.54 -24.51 9.37
N GLN A 21 7.82 -23.61 10.02
CA GLN A 21 6.48 -23.89 10.52
C GLN A 21 5.48 -24.17 9.38
N LEU A 22 5.51 -23.38 8.31
CA LEU A 22 4.65 -23.57 7.14
C LEU A 22 4.89 -24.92 6.48
N LYS A 23 6.14 -25.34 6.28
CA LYS A 23 6.47 -26.67 5.77
C LYS A 23 5.97 -27.79 6.68
N ALA A 24 6.12 -27.65 8.00
CA ALA A 24 5.61 -28.63 8.97
C ALA A 24 4.07 -28.75 8.95
N LEU A 25 3.37 -27.70 8.47
CA LEU A 25 1.93 -27.67 8.30
C LEU A 25 1.47 -28.16 6.92
N GLY A 26 2.39 -28.66 6.07
CA GLY A 26 2.07 -29.18 4.74
C GLY A 26 1.88 -28.11 3.67
N ILE A 27 2.39 -26.90 3.88
CA ILE A 27 2.39 -25.86 2.86
C ILE A 27 3.45 -26.16 1.80
N PRO A 28 3.11 -26.17 0.49
CA PRO A 28 4.06 -26.43 -0.59
C PRO A 28 5.28 -25.52 -0.54
N ASP A 29 6.44 -26.03 -0.94
CA ASP A 29 7.73 -25.33 -0.81
C ASP A 29 7.75 -23.92 -1.42
N ALA A 30 7.13 -23.72 -2.58
CA ALA A 30 7.05 -22.41 -3.23
C ALA A 30 6.27 -21.39 -2.40
N HIS A 31 5.12 -21.80 -1.84
CA HIS A 31 4.30 -20.98 -0.95
C HIS A 31 5.00 -20.74 0.39
N ALA A 32 5.58 -21.77 0.99
CA ALA A 32 6.32 -21.65 2.25
C ALA A 32 7.53 -20.70 2.12
N ALA A 33 8.19 -20.67 0.97
CA ALA A 33 9.26 -19.71 0.69
C ALA A 33 8.75 -18.27 0.62
N ARG A 34 7.67 -18.03 -0.15
CA ARG A 34 7.05 -16.72 -0.31
C ARG A 34 6.44 -16.21 1.01
N TRP A 35 5.64 -17.05 1.68
CA TRP A 35 4.98 -16.69 2.94
C TRP A 35 5.97 -16.55 4.10
N GLY A 36 7.08 -17.28 4.07
CA GLY A 36 8.15 -17.17 5.06
C GLY A 36 9.07 -15.94 4.87
N ALA A 37 8.92 -15.20 3.77
CA ALA A 37 9.68 -13.97 3.52
C ALA A 37 9.11 -12.76 4.25
N MET A 38 7.89 -12.82 4.80
CA MET A 38 7.23 -11.68 5.45
C MET A 38 8.11 -10.96 6.47
N GLY A 39 8.09 -9.63 6.42
CA GLY A 39 8.86 -8.77 7.31
C GLY A 39 8.38 -8.79 8.77
N PRO A 40 9.20 -8.27 9.70
CA PRO A 40 8.90 -8.28 11.13
C PRO A 40 7.69 -7.42 11.52
N ALA A 41 7.33 -6.44 10.70
CA ALA A 41 6.17 -5.58 10.91
C ALA A 41 4.86 -6.16 10.37
N VAL A 42 4.86 -7.42 9.91
CA VAL A 42 3.68 -8.10 9.39
C VAL A 42 3.15 -9.09 10.43
N SER A 43 1.86 -9.01 10.70
CA SER A 43 1.11 -10.03 11.46
C SER A 43 0.47 -10.99 10.46
N ALA A 44 0.68 -12.29 10.66
CA ALA A 44 0.15 -13.30 9.75
C ALA A 44 -0.55 -14.44 10.48
N THR A 45 -1.59 -14.95 9.86
CA THR A 45 -2.38 -16.09 10.34
C THR A 45 -2.64 -17.04 9.18
N LEU A 46 -2.32 -18.31 9.38
CA LEU A 46 -2.69 -19.39 8.46
C LEU A 46 -4.04 -19.98 8.89
N TRP A 47 -4.94 -20.07 7.95
CA TRP A 47 -6.22 -20.76 8.08
C TRP A 47 -6.19 -22.00 7.22
N THR A 48 -6.54 -23.16 7.78
CA THR A 48 -6.61 -24.42 7.04
C THR A 48 -7.94 -25.12 7.26
N TYR A 49 -8.46 -25.68 6.18
CA TYR A 49 -9.70 -26.44 6.21
C TYR A 49 -9.75 -27.42 5.03
N SER A 50 -10.01 -28.70 5.30
CA SER A 50 -10.24 -29.75 4.28
C SER A 50 -9.19 -29.76 3.15
N GLY A 51 -7.90 -29.72 3.50
CA GLY A 51 -6.79 -29.73 2.54
C GLY A 51 -6.50 -28.40 1.84
N HIS A 52 -7.22 -27.33 2.18
CA HIS A 52 -7.01 -25.98 1.67
C HIS A 52 -6.34 -25.10 2.73
N ALA A 53 -5.53 -24.16 2.29
CA ALA A 53 -4.86 -23.20 3.13
C ALA A 53 -5.02 -21.78 2.58
N LEU A 54 -5.25 -20.84 3.49
CA LEU A 54 -5.39 -19.41 3.22
C LEU A 54 -4.47 -18.65 4.18
N LEU A 55 -3.62 -17.77 3.66
CA LEU A 55 -2.80 -16.86 4.45
C LEU A 55 -3.48 -15.51 4.55
N GLU A 56 -3.78 -15.10 5.77
CA GLU A 56 -4.15 -13.73 6.11
C GLU A 56 -2.92 -13.02 6.64
N ALA A 57 -2.56 -11.87 6.06
CA ALA A 57 -1.46 -11.05 6.53
C ALA A 57 -1.80 -9.56 6.44
N HIS A 58 -1.20 -8.74 7.30
CA HIS A 58 -1.35 -7.29 7.27
C HIS A 58 -0.20 -6.65 8.03
N ARG A 59 0.16 -5.42 7.68
CA ARG A 59 1.09 -4.62 8.46
C ARG A 59 0.49 -4.35 9.85
N THR A 60 1.29 -4.42 10.90
CA THR A 60 0.82 -4.28 12.29
C THR A 60 0.18 -2.92 12.59
N THR A 61 0.50 -1.91 11.81
CA THR A 61 -0.08 -0.56 11.88
C THR A 61 -1.40 -0.42 11.12
N SER A 62 -1.70 -1.34 10.21
CA SER A 62 -2.91 -1.30 9.40
C SER A 62 -4.09 -1.89 10.17
N VAL A 63 -5.25 -1.28 10.03
CA VAL A 63 -6.51 -1.78 10.62
C VAL A 63 -7.35 -2.60 9.64
N HIS A 64 -6.95 -2.65 8.38
CA HIS A 64 -7.52 -3.57 7.40
C HIS A 64 -6.88 -4.96 7.49
N ARG A 65 -7.48 -5.95 6.81
CA ARG A 65 -6.96 -7.31 6.69
C ARG A 65 -6.74 -7.64 5.21
N THR A 66 -5.78 -8.50 4.94
CA THR A 66 -5.54 -8.96 3.57
C THR A 66 -5.41 -10.47 3.53
N ILE A 67 -6.20 -11.12 2.70
CA ILE A 67 -5.99 -12.50 2.27
C ILE A 67 -4.91 -12.43 1.19
N THR A 68 -3.69 -12.71 1.59
CA THR A 68 -2.50 -12.47 0.76
C THR A 68 -2.29 -13.58 -0.27
N ASP A 69 -2.70 -14.80 0.09
CA ASP A 69 -2.47 -15.95 -0.78
C ASP A 69 -3.27 -17.19 -0.35
N THR A 70 -3.37 -18.16 -1.27
CA THR A 70 -4.04 -19.44 -1.06
C THR A 70 -3.24 -20.60 -1.65
N CYS A 71 -3.38 -21.81 -1.12
CA CYS A 71 -2.84 -23.01 -1.72
C CYS A 71 -3.59 -24.28 -1.26
N LEU A 72 -3.33 -25.38 -1.93
CA LEU A 72 -3.66 -26.73 -1.44
C LEU A 72 -2.49 -27.25 -0.60
N LEU A 73 -2.79 -27.96 0.46
CA LEU A 73 -1.79 -28.61 1.31
C LEU A 73 -1.14 -29.80 0.60
N ASP A 74 0.13 -30.06 0.85
CA ASP A 74 0.82 -31.26 0.37
C ASP A 74 0.12 -32.52 0.91
N GLY A 75 -0.26 -33.44 0.01
CA GLY A 75 -1.04 -34.64 0.34
C GLY A 75 -2.57 -34.41 0.30
N GLY A 76 -3.03 -33.19 0.08
CA GLY A 76 -4.41 -32.92 -0.35
C GLY A 76 -4.64 -33.57 -1.70
N GLN A 77 -5.90 -33.96 -1.99
CA GLN A 77 -6.21 -34.58 -3.27
C GLN A 77 -5.88 -33.60 -4.42
N ALA A 78 -4.70 -33.76 -4.98
CA ALA A 78 -4.34 -33.15 -6.26
C ALA A 78 -5.27 -33.79 -7.31
N GLY A 79 -6.39 -33.11 -7.60
CA GLY A 79 -7.41 -33.61 -8.51
C GLY A 79 -8.85 -33.42 -8.01
N ALA A 80 -9.05 -32.78 -6.84
CA ALA A 80 -10.37 -32.31 -6.45
C ALA A 80 -10.92 -31.40 -7.56
N SER A 81 -12.12 -31.69 -8.06
CA SER A 81 -12.74 -30.85 -9.08
C SER A 81 -12.97 -29.44 -8.52
N ALA A 82 -13.05 -28.44 -9.37
CA ALA A 82 -13.35 -27.05 -8.98
C ALA A 82 -14.63 -26.97 -8.11
N ILE A 83 -15.61 -27.86 -8.35
CA ILE A 83 -16.86 -27.95 -7.59
C ILE A 83 -16.63 -28.45 -6.17
N GLU A 84 -15.67 -29.35 -5.95
CA GLU A 84 -15.36 -29.91 -4.62
C GLU A 84 -14.55 -28.93 -3.75
N SER A 85 -13.83 -27.99 -4.35
CA SER A 85 -13.01 -26.99 -3.64
C SER A 85 -13.82 -25.77 -3.16
N ALA A 86 -14.91 -25.40 -3.84
CA ALA A 86 -15.69 -24.20 -3.54
C ALA A 86 -16.17 -24.12 -2.07
N PRO A 87 -16.75 -25.16 -1.47
CA PRO A 87 -17.20 -25.08 -0.07
C PRO A 87 -16.07 -24.86 0.93
N SER A 88 -14.85 -25.32 0.61
CA SER A 88 -13.69 -25.12 1.49
C SER A 88 -13.21 -23.68 1.50
N TRP A 89 -13.18 -23.01 0.34
CA TRP A 89 -12.87 -21.60 0.24
C TRP A 89 -13.90 -20.71 0.94
N GLU A 90 -15.19 -21.03 0.81
CA GLU A 90 -16.26 -20.30 1.50
C GLU A 90 -16.10 -20.36 3.02
N VAL A 91 -15.76 -21.53 3.58
CA VAL A 91 -15.50 -21.70 5.02
C VAL A 91 -14.29 -20.87 5.45
N LEU A 92 -13.22 -20.88 4.68
CA LEU A 92 -11.99 -20.14 5.00
C LEU A 92 -12.20 -18.62 4.92
N ILE A 93 -12.88 -18.13 3.88
CA ILE A 93 -13.20 -16.70 3.75
C ILE A 93 -14.10 -16.28 4.91
N GLN A 94 -15.15 -17.03 5.21
CA GLN A 94 -16.05 -16.72 6.32
C GLN A 94 -15.30 -16.67 7.66
N ALA A 95 -14.34 -17.57 7.87
CA ALA A 95 -13.51 -17.56 9.08
C ALA A 95 -12.68 -16.27 9.25
N VAL A 96 -12.11 -15.78 8.15
CA VAL A 96 -11.40 -14.47 8.16
C VAL A 96 -12.37 -13.33 8.47
N LEU A 97 -13.57 -13.33 7.86
CA LEU A 97 -14.59 -12.32 8.12
C LEU A 97 -15.05 -12.33 9.58
N ASP A 98 -15.25 -13.49 10.14
CA ASP A 98 -15.67 -13.68 11.54
C ASP A 98 -14.57 -13.26 12.53
N ALA A 99 -13.31 -13.42 12.17
CA ALA A 99 -12.18 -13.01 12.99
C ALA A 99 -11.93 -11.50 12.96
N ALA A 100 -12.45 -10.79 11.96
CA ALA A 100 -12.26 -9.35 11.80
C ALA A 100 -13.60 -8.62 11.53
N PRO A 101 -14.62 -8.76 12.40
CA PRO A 101 -15.98 -8.25 12.15
C PRO A 101 -16.05 -6.72 12.08
N HIS A 102 -15.06 -6.04 12.63
CA HIS A 102 -14.98 -4.57 12.68
C HIS A 102 -13.92 -4.00 11.73
N ALA A 103 -13.27 -4.83 10.91
CA ALA A 103 -12.31 -4.33 9.95
C ALA A 103 -13.02 -3.41 8.94
N PRO A 104 -12.54 -2.17 8.74
CA PRO A 104 -13.13 -1.25 7.79
C PRO A 104 -13.01 -1.71 6.35
N LEU A 105 -12.01 -2.53 6.08
CA LEU A 105 -11.69 -3.10 4.78
C LEU A 105 -11.07 -4.49 4.96
N ILE A 106 -11.50 -5.43 4.14
CA ILE A 106 -10.80 -6.71 3.94
C ILE A 106 -10.46 -6.82 2.46
N LYS A 107 -9.21 -7.12 2.17
CA LYS A 107 -8.68 -7.29 0.83
C LYS A 107 -8.41 -8.77 0.56
N ALA A 108 -8.33 -9.14 -0.72
CA ALA A 108 -7.80 -10.44 -1.11
C ALA A 108 -6.98 -10.31 -2.40
N VAL A 109 -5.99 -11.16 -2.51
CA VAL A 109 -5.12 -11.31 -3.67
C VAL A 109 -5.48 -12.61 -4.37
N THR A 110 -5.70 -12.55 -5.69
CA THR A 110 -5.79 -13.74 -6.53
C THR A 110 -4.75 -13.68 -7.64
N ARG A 111 -4.38 -14.85 -8.13
CA ARG A 111 -3.44 -15.03 -9.24
C ARG A 111 -4.12 -15.78 -10.37
N ASP A 112 -3.42 -15.96 -11.47
CA ASP A 112 -3.95 -16.73 -12.59
C ASP A 112 -4.44 -18.12 -12.12
N GLU A 113 -5.60 -18.54 -12.64
CA GLU A 113 -6.26 -19.83 -12.37
C GLU A 113 -7.06 -19.95 -11.05
N ASP A 114 -7.14 -18.90 -10.25
CA ASP A 114 -7.90 -18.89 -8.98
C ASP A 114 -9.44 -18.72 -9.16
N SER A 115 -10.01 -19.11 -10.29
CA SER A 115 -11.42 -18.83 -10.63
C SER A 115 -12.43 -19.31 -9.59
N VAL A 116 -12.18 -20.45 -8.93
CA VAL A 116 -13.05 -20.99 -7.87
C VAL A 116 -12.97 -20.13 -6.61
N PHE A 117 -11.77 -19.71 -6.24
CA PHE A 117 -11.58 -18.82 -5.11
C PHE A 117 -12.19 -17.42 -5.38
N GLU A 118 -12.06 -16.91 -6.60
CA GLU A 118 -12.68 -15.65 -7.01
C GLU A 118 -14.22 -15.69 -6.90
N GLU A 119 -14.84 -16.81 -7.27
CA GLU A 119 -16.29 -16.96 -7.12
C GLU A 119 -16.70 -17.02 -5.65
N ALA A 120 -15.93 -17.71 -4.81
CA ALA A 120 -16.13 -17.71 -3.37
C ALA A 120 -15.94 -16.31 -2.75
N LEU A 121 -15.00 -15.49 -3.25
CA LEU A 121 -14.87 -14.08 -2.84
C LEU A 121 -16.12 -13.28 -3.22
N ARG A 122 -16.64 -13.44 -4.45
CA ARG A 122 -17.87 -12.75 -4.89
C ARG A 122 -19.07 -13.12 -4.02
N SER A 123 -19.26 -14.41 -3.72
CA SER A 123 -20.35 -14.88 -2.86
C SER A 123 -20.30 -14.28 -1.45
N HIS A 124 -19.10 -13.92 -0.96
CA HIS A 124 -18.87 -13.24 0.33
C HIS A 124 -18.85 -11.70 0.23
N GLY A 125 -19.30 -11.14 -0.88
CA GLY A 125 -19.45 -9.69 -1.05
C GLY A 125 -18.16 -8.94 -1.37
N PHE A 126 -17.10 -9.62 -1.79
CA PHE A 126 -15.95 -8.95 -2.37
C PHE A 126 -16.25 -8.49 -3.79
N THR A 127 -15.70 -7.35 -4.13
CA THR A 127 -15.71 -6.81 -5.49
C THR A 127 -14.28 -6.75 -6.00
N ALA A 128 -14.06 -7.10 -7.26
CA ALA A 128 -12.76 -6.88 -7.86
C ALA A 128 -12.40 -5.40 -7.71
N SER A 129 -11.19 -5.12 -7.24
CA SER A 129 -10.71 -3.74 -7.11
C SER A 129 -10.54 -3.08 -8.48
N GLY A 130 -10.75 -3.84 -9.53
CA GLY A 130 -10.72 -3.40 -10.91
C GLY A 130 -9.35 -2.84 -11.26
N ALA A 131 -9.33 -1.95 -12.18
CA ALA A 131 -8.13 -1.19 -12.51
C ALA A 131 -7.74 -0.13 -11.47
N VAL A 132 -8.38 -0.11 -10.30
CA VAL A 132 -8.05 0.84 -9.22
C VAL A 132 -6.63 0.66 -8.72
N GLY A 133 -5.98 -0.40 -9.08
CA GLY A 133 -4.61 -0.64 -8.66
C GLY A 133 -3.86 -1.53 -9.63
N SER A 134 -4.39 -1.72 -10.84
CA SER A 134 -3.59 -2.41 -11.84
C SER A 134 -2.29 -1.64 -12.04
N PRO A 135 -1.13 -2.27 -11.91
CA PRO A 135 0.14 -1.64 -12.27
C PRO A 135 -0.01 -1.09 -13.68
N LEU A 136 0.40 0.12 -13.87
CA LEU A 136 0.01 0.96 -14.99
C LEU A 136 0.73 0.63 -16.30
N SER A 137 1.59 -0.36 -16.32
CA SER A 137 2.00 -1.03 -17.54
C SER A 137 2.44 -2.46 -17.25
N ILE A 138 1.81 -3.39 -17.91
CA ILE A 138 2.18 -4.81 -17.91
C ILE A 138 3.64 -4.98 -18.39
N GLU A 139 4.14 -4.06 -19.21
CA GLU A 139 5.50 -4.12 -19.77
C GLU A 139 6.60 -3.86 -18.74
N ASP A 140 6.35 -3.00 -17.74
CA ASP A 140 7.33 -2.66 -16.71
C ASP A 140 7.30 -3.63 -15.50
N ASP A 141 6.25 -4.42 -15.35
CA ASP A 141 6.03 -5.25 -14.15
C ASP A 141 6.40 -6.73 -14.36
N THR A 142 6.75 -7.11 -15.59
CA THR A 142 7.13 -8.51 -15.92
C THR A 142 8.41 -8.96 -15.24
N GLU A 143 9.31 -8.04 -14.86
CA GLU A 143 10.55 -8.39 -14.15
C GLU A 143 10.29 -8.86 -12.72
N HIS A 144 9.17 -8.51 -12.10
CA HIS A 144 8.90 -8.72 -10.67
C HIS A 144 7.74 -9.68 -10.37
N GLY A 145 7.15 -10.33 -11.37
CA GLY A 145 6.16 -11.40 -11.16
C GLY A 145 4.77 -10.94 -10.69
N HIS A 146 4.45 -9.64 -10.79
CA HIS A 146 3.15 -9.08 -10.40
C HIS A 146 2.13 -8.97 -11.53
N ALA A 147 2.49 -9.30 -12.76
CA ALA A 147 1.66 -9.14 -13.97
C ALA A 147 0.28 -9.84 -13.87
N ASN A 148 0.15 -10.84 -13.01
CA ASN A 148 -1.04 -11.69 -12.90
C ASN A 148 -1.76 -11.55 -11.55
N VAL A 149 -1.50 -10.47 -10.81
CA VAL A 149 -2.13 -10.24 -9.50
C VAL A 149 -3.41 -9.43 -9.67
N ARG A 150 -4.52 -9.97 -9.17
CA ARG A 150 -5.81 -9.28 -9.08
C ARG A 150 -6.13 -8.97 -7.62
N GLY A 151 -6.62 -7.76 -7.37
CA GLY A 151 -7.07 -7.32 -6.07
C GLY A 151 -8.58 -7.45 -5.91
N TRP A 152 -9.00 -7.80 -4.73
CA TRP A 152 -10.40 -7.85 -4.30
C TRP A 152 -10.56 -7.06 -3.02
N VAL A 153 -11.69 -6.38 -2.88
CA VAL A 153 -11.99 -5.54 -1.73
C VAL A 153 -13.40 -5.78 -1.20
N ARG A 154 -13.52 -5.81 0.11
CA ARG A 154 -14.79 -5.81 0.82
C ARG A 154 -14.76 -4.72 1.89
N TRP A 155 -15.43 -3.62 1.62
CA TRP A 155 -15.56 -2.49 2.53
C TRP A 155 -16.73 -2.69 3.50
N SER A 156 -16.55 -2.34 4.78
CA SER A 156 -17.67 -2.22 5.73
C SER A 156 -18.54 -0.99 5.40
N ALA A 157 -17.89 0.12 4.99
CA ALA A 157 -18.53 1.31 4.42
C ALA A 157 -17.68 1.77 3.24
N ARG A 158 -18.16 1.58 2.02
CA ARG A 158 -17.40 1.89 0.80
C ARG A 158 -17.23 3.39 0.64
N PRO A 159 -16.01 3.90 0.44
CA PRO A 159 -15.79 5.30 0.08
C PRO A 159 -16.42 5.61 -1.29
N GLN A 160 -16.80 6.88 -1.49
CA GLN A 160 -17.47 7.31 -2.74
C GLN A 160 -16.58 7.10 -3.98
N ALA A 161 -15.28 7.37 -3.83
CA ALA A 161 -14.30 7.15 -4.88
C ALA A 161 -12.98 6.69 -4.23
N ILE A 162 -12.27 5.83 -4.92
CA ILE A 162 -10.90 5.44 -4.60
C ILE A 162 -10.03 6.00 -5.73
N PRO A 163 -9.05 6.87 -5.44
CA PRO A 163 -8.19 7.43 -6.49
C PRO A 163 -7.32 6.36 -7.15
N ALA A 164 -6.72 6.71 -8.28
CA ALA A 164 -5.73 5.86 -8.93
C ALA A 164 -4.57 5.59 -7.98
N TYR A 165 -4.13 4.34 -7.96
CA TYR A 165 -2.91 3.93 -7.28
C TYR A 165 -1.74 3.93 -8.25
N VAL A 166 -0.60 4.48 -7.83
CA VAL A 166 0.67 4.46 -8.57
C VAL A 166 1.73 3.84 -7.67
N ARG A 167 2.22 2.65 -8.08
CA ARG A 167 3.39 2.04 -7.45
C ARG A 167 4.65 2.77 -7.90
N GLN A 168 5.54 3.13 -6.98
CA GLN A 168 6.85 3.64 -7.34
C GLN A 168 7.71 2.54 -8.01
N LYS A 169 8.50 2.94 -8.98
CA LYS A 169 9.32 2.01 -9.80
C LYS A 169 10.79 1.98 -9.39
N THR A 170 11.20 2.85 -8.48
CA THR A 170 12.55 2.90 -7.92
C THR A 170 12.48 3.08 -6.41
N ASP A 171 13.57 2.82 -5.72
CA ASP A 171 13.71 2.96 -4.26
C ASP A 171 13.72 4.42 -3.75
N PHE A 172 13.63 5.42 -4.62
CA PHE A 172 13.72 6.84 -4.27
C PHE A 172 12.58 7.73 -4.85
N THR A 173 11.62 7.16 -5.56
CA THR A 173 10.56 7.93 -6.26
C THR A 173 9.21 7.93 -5.55
N CYS A 174 9.16 7.66 -4.26
CA CYS A 174 7.92 7.72 -3.47
C CYS A 174 7.18 9.06 -3.57
N GLY A 175 7.91 10.19 -3.54
CA GLY A 175 7.33 11.51 -3.73
C GLY A 175 6.70 11.72 -5.11
N PRO A 176 7.42 11.49 -6.20
CA PRO A 176 6.87 11.47 -7.56
C PRO A 176 5.65 10.59 -7.73
N ALA A 177 5.67 9.34 -7.26
CA ALA A 177 4.54 8.43 -7.35
C ALA A 177 3.32 8.96 -6.57
N SER A 178 3.54 9.49 -5.36
CA SER A 178 2.48 10.16 -4.57
C SER A 178 1.92 11.39 -5.29
N ALA A 179 2.77 12.17 -5.98
CA ALA A 179 2.33 13.31 -6.78
C ALA A 179 1.50 12.89 -8.00
N LEU A 180 1.86 11.81 -8.68
CA LEU A 180 1.07 11.25 -9.78
C LEU A 180 -0.32 10.80 -9.30
N MET A 181 -0.41 10.18 -8.13
CA MET A 181 -1.71 9.84 -7.51
C MET A 181 -2.55 11.09 -7.21
N ALA A 182 -1.93 12.14 -6.68
CA ALA A 182 -2.61 13.41 -6.41
C ALA A 182 -3.11 14.08 -7.70
N LEU A 183 -2.31 14.09 -8.77
CA LEU A 183 -2.68 14.62 -10.08
C LEU A 183 -3.86 13.86 -10.69
N ALA A 184 -3.82 12.54 -10.64
CA ALA A 184 -4.91 11.68 -11.11
C ALA A 184 -6.21 11.94 -10.33
N HIS A 185 -6.12 12.05 -9.02
CA HIS A 185 -7.26 12.36 -8.14
C HIS A 185 -7.87 13.73 -8.46
N ALA A 186 -7.03 14.77 -8.55
CA ALA A 186 -7.48 16.13 -8.85
C ALA A 186 -8.14 16.27 -10.23
N SER A 187 -7.69 15.49 -11.21
CA SER A 187 -8.27 15.51 -12.57
C SER A 187 -9.55 14.69 -12.71
N GLY A 188 -9.94 13.95 -11.68
CA GLY A 188 -11.12 13.07 -11.70
C GLY A 188 -11.03 11.94 -12.74
N HIS A 189 -9.84 11.66 -13.25
CA HIS A 189 -9.64 10.57 -14.20
C HIS A 189 -9.89 9.23 -13.52
N ALA A 190 -10.59 8.35 -14.23
CA ALA A 190 -10.68 6.97 -13.79
C ALA A 190 -9.27 6.35 -13.74
N PRO A 191 -9.02 5.47 -12.77
CA PRO A 191 -7.71 4.83 -12.59
C PRO A 191 -7.11 4.22 -13.87
N GLN A 192 -7.97 3.74 -14.77
CA GLN A 192 -7.60 3.11 -16.04
C GLN A 192 -7.10 4.08 -17.11
N GLN A 193 -7.28 5.39 -16.94
CA GLN A 193 -6.98 6.40 -17.96
C GLN A 193 -5.62 7.08 -17.76
N VAL A 194 -4.96 6.79 -16.67
CA VAL A 194 -3.69 7.42 -16.32
C VAL A 194 -2.58 6.39 -16.48
N GLY A 195 -2.07 6.25 -17.72
CA GLY A 195 -0.84 5.50 -17.97
C GLY A 195 0.34 6.28 -17.42
N HIS A 196 0.92 5.82 -16.32
CA HIS A 196 2.12 6.40 -15.75
C HIS A 196 3.28 5.43 -15.95
N GLY A 197 4.11 5.71 -16.94
CA GLY A 197 5.35 5.00 -17.15
C GLY A 197 6.45 5.46 -16.20
N LEU A 198 7.53 4.68 -16.16
CA LEU A 198 8.75 5.05 -15.42
C LEU A 198 9.25 6.45 -15.84
N LEU A 199 9.10 6.84 -17.11
CA LEU A 199 9.56 8.14 -17.60
C LEU A 199 8.81 9.30 -16.96
N GLU A 200 7.50 9.22 -16.75
CA GLU A 200 6.72 10.28 -16.10
C GLU A 200 7.09 10.43 -14.62
N GLU A 201 7.33 9.33 -13.95
CA GLU A 201 7.82 9.30 -12.58
C GLU A 201 9.22 9.91 -12.48
N MET A 202 10.12 9.56 -13.40
CA MET A 202 11.46 10.11 -13.48
C MET A 202 11.49 11.59 -13.89
N ASP A 203 10.58 12.03 -14.74
CA ASP A 203 10.44 13.45 -15.09
C ASP A 203 10.00 14.27 -13.89
N LEU A 204 9.01 13.80 -13.13
CA LEU A 204 8.61 14.43 -11.88
C LEU A 204 9.74 14.47 -10.85
N TRP A 205 10.47 13.36 -10.71
CA TRP A 205 11.65 13.31 -9.83
C TRP A 205 12.69 14.35 -10.24
N ARG A 206 13.07 14.40 -11.50
CA ARG A 206 14.06 15.35 -12.03
C ARG A 206 13.67 16.81 -11.86
N GLU A 207 12.36 17.11 -11.98
CA GLU A 207 11.83 18.46 -11.75
C GLU A 207 11.77 18.86 -10.27
N SER A 208 11.76 17.88 -9.38
CA SER A 208 11.54 18.08 -7.94
C SER A 208 12.83 18.08 -7.11
N THR A 209 13.94 17.58 -7.68
CA THR A 209 15.17 17.39 -6.91
C THR A 209 16.42 17.28 -7.76
N TYR A 210 17.57 17.43 -7.12
CA TYR A 210 18.91 17.19 -7.68
C TYR A 210 19.63 16.02 -7.00
N SER A 211 18.95 15.31 -6.10
CA SER A 211 19.51 14.19 -5.35
C SER A 211 18.44 13.16 -5.06
N LEU A 212 18.84 12.00 -4.57
CA LEU A 212 17.89 10.99 -4.08
C LEU A 212 17.02 11.60 -2.97
N GLY A 213 15.73 11.31 -3.03
CA GLY A 213 14.73 11.87 -2.12
C GLY A 213 14.29 13.28 -2.53
N VAL A 214 13.02 13.53 -2.45
CA VAL A 214 12.36 14.77 -2.88
C VAL A 214 11.93 15.55 -1.66
N GLY A 215 12.30 16.84 -1.60
CA GLY A 215 11.83 17.74 -0.56
C GLY A 215 10.43 18.32 -0.87
N PRO A 216 9.70 18.81 0.17
CA PRO A 216 8.32 19.26 0.02
C PRO A 216 8.16 20.39 -1.00
N TYR A 217 9.05 21.36 -1.01
CA TYR A 217 8.96 22.51 -1.93
C TYR A 217 9.26 22.15 -3.38
N GLY A 218 10.19 21.23 -3.63
CA GLY A 218 10.46 20.74 -5.00
C GLY A 218 9.26 20.00 -5.55
N LEU A 219 8.66 19.13 -4.75
CA LEU A 219 7.45 18.39 -5.12
C LEU A 219 6.26 19.33 -5.36
N ALA A 220 6.08 20.31 -4.48
CA ALA A 220 5.04 21.33 -4.61
C ALA A 220 5.20 22.18 -5.88
N ALA A 221 6.43 22.58 -6.21
CA ALA A 221 6.72 23.33 -7.43
C ALA A 221 6.38 22.50 -8.70
N ALA A 222 6.71 21.21 -8.70
CA ALA A 222 6.39 20.31 -9.82
C ALA A 222 4.87 20.13 -9.99
N LEU A 223 4.11 20.04 -8.91
CA LEU A 223 2.65 20.03 -8.93
C LEU A 223 2.05 21.34 -9.40
N ALA A 224 2.57 22.48 -8.90
CA ALA A 224 2.10 23.81 -9.30
C ALA A 224 2.32 24.09 -10.79
N ARG A 225 3.48 23.68 -11.37
CA ARG A 225 3.72 23.74 -12.83
C ARG A 225 2.68 22.96 -13.63
N ARG A 226 2.05 21.94 -13.04
CA ARG A 226 0.97 21.15 -13.63
C ARG A 226 -0.43 21.72 -13.32
N GLY A 227 -0.49 22.96 -12.82
CA GLY A 227 -1.74 23.69 -12.59
C GLY A 227 -2.45 23.35 -11.28
N GLN A 228 -1.79 22.63 -10.37
CA GLN A 228 -2.38 22.33 -9.07
C GLN A 228 -2.26 23.51 -8.11
N SER A 229 -3.31 23.77 -7.34
CA SER A 229 -3.23 24.67 -6.17
C SER A 229 -2.63 23.90 -5.01
N VAL A 230 -1.46 24.32 -4.55
CA VAL A 230 -0.70 23.58 -3.55
C VAL A 230 -0.45 24.44 -2.31
N GLU A 231 -0.53 23.81 -1.15
CA GLU A 231 -0.06 24.36 0.12
C GLU A 231 0.99 23.42 0.73
N VAL A 232 2.10 24.00 1.20
CA VAL A 232 3.17 23.28 1.91
C VAL A 232 3.10 23.63 3.38
N ILE A 233 3.05 22.63 4.24
CA ILE A 233 3.14 22.81 5.69
C ILE A 233 4.37 22.06 6.18
N VAL A 234 5.29 22.76 6.83
CA VAL A 234 6.51 22.19 7.40
C VAL A 234 6.71 22.68 8.83
N THR A 235 7.28 21.86 9.69
CA THR A 235 7.47 22.17 11.10
C THR A 235 8.66 23.09 11.37
N HIS A 236 9.61 23.17 10.43
CA HIS A 236 10.82 23.99 10.56
C HIS A 236 11.34 24.48 9.21
N GLU A 237 12.14 25.53 9.24
CA GLU A 237 12.87 26.00 8.07
C GLU A 237 14.05 25.09 7.74
N GLY A 238 14.25 24.82 6.46
CA GLY A 238 15.39 24.08 5.97
C GLY A 238 15.03 22.73 5.31
N PRO A 239 16.04 22.04 4.78
CA PRO A 239 15.82 20.79 4.06
C PRO A 239 15.39 19.67 5.00
N VAL A 240 14.31 19.00 4.65
CA VAL A 240 13.70 17.93 5.43
C VAL A 240 14.21 16.55 4.99
N VAL A 241 14.46 16.34 3.69
CA VAL A 241 14.82 15.06 3.09
C VAL A 241 16.22 15.11 2.46
N GLY A 242 16.81 13.97 2.17
CA GLY A 242 18.15 13.85 1.59
C GLY A 242 19.26 13.81 2.66
N LEU A 243 18.92 13.29 3.84
CA LEU A 243 19.79 13.28 5.02
C LEU A 243 20.57 11.99 5.22
N THR A 244 20.35 10.96 4.41
CA THR A 244 21.10 9.70 4.56
C THR A 244 22.59 9.92 4.28
N ARG A 245 23.41 9.42 5.18
CA ARG A 245 24.87 9.63 5.17
C ARG A 245 25.57 9.14 3.88
N ALA A 246 24.98 8.18 3.17
CA ALA A 246 25.58 7.58 1.98
C ALA A 246 25.52 8.46 0.72
N HIS A 247 24.59 9.42 0.64
CA HIS A 247 24.33 10.21 -0.56
C HIS A 247 24.31 11.72 -0.28
N ALA A 248 24.92 12.14 0.83
CA ALA A 248 24.85 13.52 1.30
C ALA A 248 25.66 14.46 0.39
N ALA A 249 24.95 15.21 -0.45
CA ALA A 249 25.48 16.49 -0.91
C ALA A 249 25.93 17.31 0.31
N SER A 250 26.93 18.19 0.14
CA SER A 250 27.37 19.01 1.25
C SER A 250 26.20 19.75 1.90
N PRO A 251 26.20 20.00 3.22
CA PRO A 251 25.13 20.72 3.87
C PRO A 251 24.84 22.10 3.24
N ALA A 252 25.87 22.74 2.69
CA ALA A 252 25.76 24.03 1.99
C ALA A 252 24.99 23.86 0.66
N ALA A 253 25.29 22.82 -0.12
CA ALA A 253 24.58 22.52 -1.37
C ALA A 253 23.11 22.22 -1.11
N ARG A 254 22.80 21.40 -0.10
CA ARG A 254 21.41 21.07 0.27
C ARG A 254 20.62 22.31 0.67
N ARG A 255 21.20 23.22 1.48
CA ARG A 255 20.54 24.47 1.83
C ARG A 255 20.36 25.40 0.61
N ALA A 256 21.28 25.39 -0.33
CA ALA A 256 21.17 26.18 -1.55
C ALA A 256 20.03 25.65 -2.45
N ILE A 257 19.98 24.35 -2.66
CA ILE A 257 18.92 23.66 -3.44
C ILE A 257 17.56 23.89 -2.75
N HIS A 258 17.48 23.71 -1.44
CA HIS A 258 16.23 23.94 -0.70
C HIS A 258 15.74 25.38 -0.88
N ARG A 259 16.60 26.40 -0.72
CA ARG A 259 16.22 27.79 -0.95
C ARG A 259 15.72 28.02 -2.37
N GLN A 260 16.40 27.46 -3.36
CA GLN A 260 15.97 27.57 -4.76
C GLN A 260 14.55 27.00 -4.94
N HIS A 261 14.26 25.82 -4.36
CA HIS A 261 12.93 25.22 -4.46
C HIS A 261 11.87 26.04 -3.71
N VAL A 262 12.20 26.64 -2.55
CA VAL A 262 11.29 27.55 -1.84
C VAL A 262 10.95 28.75 -2.70
N ASP A 263 11.97 29.45 -3.25
CA ASP A 263 11.79 30.63 -4.09
C ASP A 263 10.95 30.30 -5.34
N GLU A 264 11.23 29.16 -5.95
CA GLU A 264 10.50 28.70 -7.13
C GLU A 264 9.03 28.33 -6.81
N ALA A 265 8.80 27.58 -5.74
CA ALA A 265 7.44 27.22 -5.31
C ALA A 265 6.60 28.48 -5.03
N ARG A 266 7.18 29.48 -4.33
CA ARG A 266 6.52 30.75 -4.06
C ARG A 266 6.25 31.55 -5.34
N ALA A 267 7.20 31.56 -6.27
CA ALA A 267 7.02 32.22 -7.58
C ALA A 267 5.88 31.59 -8.41
N LEU A 268 5.63 30.29 -8.22
CA LEU A 268 4.52 29.55 -8.82
C LEU A 268 3.19 29.69 -8.04
N GLY A 269 3.14 30.47 -6.97
CA GLY A 269 1.95 30.71 -6.18
C GLY A 269 1.65 29.60 -5.15
N VAL A 270 2.61 28.74 -4.85
CA VAL A 270 2.47 27.78 -3.75
C VAL A 270 2.39 28.54 -2.44
N ARG A 271 1.36 28.27 -1.66
CA ARG A 271 1.24 28.78 -0.29
C ARG A 271 2.09 27.91 0.63
N ASP A 272 2.77 28.56 1.57
CA ASP A 272 3.53 27.81 2.57
C ASP A 272 3.28 28.32 3.99
N ARG A 273 3.33 27.39 4.93
CA ARG A 273 3.24 27.68 6.36
C ARG A 273 4.35 26.90 7.09
N ILE A 274 5.13 27.64 7.87
CA ILE A 274 6.14 27.07 8.76
C ILE A 274 5.62 27.15 10.18
N GLY A 275 5.54 26.03 10.86
CA GLY A 275 5.02 25.95 12.22
C GLY A 275 4.30 24.63 12.52
N PRO A 276 3.67 24.55 13.68
CA PRO A 276 2.97 23.35 14.09
C PRO A 276 1.93 22.92 13.04
N CYS A 277 1.94 21.65 12.71
CA CYS A 277 0.91 20.98 11.94
C CYS A 277 0.27 19.92 12.84
N GLY A 278 -1.00 19.65 12.66
CA GLY A 278 -1.74 18.70 13.49
C GLY A 278 -2.74 17.88 12.70
N LEU A 279 -3.30 16.86 13.34
CA LEU A 279 -4.39 16.06 12.77
C LEU A 279 -5.57 16.91 12.29
N ALA A 280 -5.83 18.07 12.92
CA ALA A 280 -6.86 18.99 12.49
C ALA A 280 -6.59 19.58 11.10
N ASP A 281 -5.35 19.90 10.79
CA ASP A 281 -4.96 20.39 9.46
C ASP A 281 -5.18 19.31 8.39
N LEU A 282 -4.75 18.07 8.69
CA LEU A 282 -4.94 16.92 7.80
C LEU A 282 -6.43 16.66 7.55
N ARG A 283 -7.25 16.59 8.62
CA ARG A 283 -8.70 16.39 8.49
C ARG A 283 -9.35 17.50 7.67
N ALA A 284 -9.04 18.76 7.97
CA ALA A 284 -9.61 19.89 7.27
C ALA A 284 -9.28 19.87 5.76
N ALA A 285 -8.07 19.50 5.38
CA ALA A 285 -7.70 19.37 3.98
C ALA A 285 -8.50 18.26 3.28
N LEU A 286 -8.60 17.08 3.91
CA LEU A 286 -9.31 15.92 3.34
C LEU A 286 -10.83 16.14 3.28
N GLU A 287 -11.43 16.79 4.27
CA GLU A 287 -12.86 17.15 4.29
C GLU A 287 -13.23 18.17 3.22
N GLN A 288 -12.28 19.00 2.79
CA GLN A 288 -12.43 19.90 1.64
C GLN A 288 -12.26 19.20 0.29
N GLY A 289 -12.02 17.89 0.28
CA GLY A 289 -11.80 17.11 -0.93
C GLY A 289 -10.38 17.22 -1.50
N ASN A 290 -9.43 17.78 -0.74
CA ASN A 290 -8.03 17.82 -1.15
C ASN A 290 -7.35 16.47 -0.86
N GLY A 291 -6.42 16.06 -1.71
CA GLY A 291 -5.47 15.01 -1.39
C GLY A 291 -4.28 15.57 -0.63
N VAL A 292 -3.68 14.77 0.24
CA VAL A 292 -2.54 15.20 1.05
C VAL A 292 -1.36 14.25 0.84
N ILE A 293 -0.20 14.78 0.48
CA ILE A 293 1.04 14.01 0.39
C ILE A 293 1.79 14.23 1.70
N VAL A 294 1.98 13.16 2.46
CA VAL A 294 2.56 13.19 3.81
C VAL A 294 3.92 12.53 3.80
N LEU A 295 4.91 13.19 4.41
CA LEU A 295 6.20 12.59 4.70
C LEU A 295 6.11 11.86 6.04
N VAL A 296 6.42 10.58 6.04
CA VAL A 296 6.39 9.71 7.22
C VAL A 296 7.77 9.09 7.46
N ASP A 297 8.03 8.65 8.69
CA ASP A 297 9.14 7.75 8.97
C ASP A 297 8.63 6.31 8.90
N LEU A 298 9.17 5.51 8.00
CA LEU A 298 8.81 4.09 7.88
C LEU A 298 9.16 3.28 9.14
N ALA A 299 10.04 3.78 10.02
CA ALA A 299 10.34 3.13 11.28
C ALA A 299 9.08 2.86 12.12
N ASP A 300 8.12 3.79 12.07
CA ASP A 300 6.85 3.69 12.82
C ASP A 300 5.78 2.88 12.06
N LEU A 301 5.97 2.62 10.76
CA LEU A 301 5.01 1.89 9.92
C LEU A 301 5.43 0.45 9.66
N ASN A 302 6.67 0.21 9.29
CA ASN A 302 7.19 -1.12 8.94
C ASN A 302 8.52 -1.49 9.63
N GLY A 303 9.10 -0.59 10.44
CA GLY A 303 10.35 -0.81 11.16
C GLY A 303 11.62 -0.35 10.42
N GLU A 304 11.49 0.25 9.25
CA GLU A 304 12.62 0.75 8.45
C GLU A 304 12.86 2.23 8.69
N GLN A 305 14.07 2.62 9.10
CA GLN A 305 14.42 4.03 9.31
C GLN A 305 14.64 4.75 7.97
N THR A 306 13.56 5.09 7.28
CA THR A 306 13.60 5.74 5.98
C THR A 306 12.47 6.75 5.85
N PRO A 307 12.76 8.03 5.53
CA PRO A 307 11.74 9.01 5.18
C PRO A 307 11.01 8.55 3.91
N HIS A 308 9.68 8.57 3.96
CA HIS A 308 8.87 8.05 2.89
C HIS A 308 7.65 8.93 2.63
N TRP A 309 7.31 9.15 1.36
CA TRP A 309 6.13 9.88 0.96
C TRP A 309 4.99 8.93 0.68
N ILE A 310 3.84 9.20 1.28
CA ILE A 310 2.59 8.50 1.05
C ILE A 310 1.49 9.47 0.60
N TYR A 311 0.47 8.95 -0.07
CA TYR A 311 -0.68 9.73 -0.49
C TYR A 311 -1.89 9.42 0.39
N VAL A 312 -2.36 10.41 1.14
CA VAL A 312 -3.60 10.33 1.94
C VAL A 312 -4.72 10.95 1.11
N TRP A 313 -5.73 10.15 0.78
CA TRP A 313 -6.79 10.55 -0.12
C TRP A 313 -8.16 10.67 0.55
N GLY A 314 -8.29 10.25 1.79
CA GLY A 314 -9.55 10.35 2.50
C GLY A 314 -9.44 10.07 3.99
N VAL A 315 -10.53 10.34 4.66
CA VAL A 315 -10.72 10.04 6.09
C VAL A 315 -12.08 9.36 6.26
N SER A 316 -12.13 8.37 7.15
CA SER A 316 -13.36 7.67 7.53
C SER A 316 -13.37 7.47 9.03
N GLY A 317 -14.10 8.31 9.76
CA GLY A 317 -14.09 8.32 11.23
C GLY A 317 -12.67 8.58 11.77
N GLU A 318 -12.11 7.64 12.50
CA GLU A 318 -10.77 7.71 13.08
C GLU A 318 -9.68 7.08 12.19
N TYR A 319 -9.99 6.82 10.93
CA TYR A 319 -9.07 6.18 10.00
C TYR A 319 -8.69 7.10 8.86
N ALA A 320 -7.41 7.07 8.47
CA ALA A 320 -6.90 7.60 7.22
C ALA A 320 -6.99 6.52 6.13
N LEU A 321 -7.37 6.94 4.94
CA LEU A 321 -7.35 6.14 3.73
C LEU A 321 -6.15 6.58 2.90
N ILE A 322 -5.20 5.67 2.71
CA ILE A 322 -3.92 6.00 2.09
C ILE A 322 -3.61 5.12 0.88
N HIS A 323 -2.73 5.60 0.06
CA HIS A 323 -1.98 4.82 -0.91
C HIS A 323 -0.51 4.93 -0.54
N ASP A 324 0.12 3.80 -0.21
CA ASP A 324 1.56 3.71 -0.06
C ASP A 324 2.16 3.31 -1.42
N PRO A 325 2.98 4.15 -2.05
CA PRO A 325 3.57 3.81 -3.34
C PRO A 325 4.60 2.68 -3.28
N TRP A 326 5.07 2.31 -2.09
CA TRP A 326 6.05 1.26 -1.88
C TRP A 326 5.40 -0.06 -1.43
N ASN A 327 5.58 -1.10 -2.20
CA ASN A 327 5.35 -2.47 -1.78
C ASN A 327 6.69 -3.21 -1.66
N ASP A 328 6.87 -3.90 -0.54
CA ASP A 328 8.11 -4.61 -0.27
C ASP A 328 8.08 -6.02 -0.88
N GLU A 329 8.51 -6.10 -2.13
CA GLU A 329 8.52 -7.35 -2.90
C GLU A 329 9.41 -8.43 -2.29
N GLN A 330 10.50 -8.04 -1.62
CA GLN A 330 11.37 -8.99 -0.93
C GLN A 330 10.63 -9.72 0.20
N PHE A 331 9.59 -9.08 0.75
CA PHE A 331 8.69 -9.65 1.76
C PHE A 331 7.38 -10.20 1.16
N GLY A 332 7.30 -10.29 -0.17
CA GLY A 332 6.17 -10.88 -0.88
C GLY A 332 4.92 -10.00 -0.95
N GLU A 333 5.02 -8.71 -0.61
CA GLU A 333 3.93 -7.76 -0.79
C GLU A 333 3.64 -7.53 -2.27
N THR A 334 2.37 -7.36 -2.59
CA THR A 334 1.90 -6.94 -3.89
C THR A 334 1.31 -5.53 -3.81
N TRP A 335 0.95 -4.95 -4.93
CA TRP A 335 0.26 -3.67 -4.97
C TRP A 335 -1.08 -3.67 -4.20
N VAL A 336 -1.68 -4.83 -3.99
CA VAL A 336 -2.96 -4.96 -3.28
C VAL A 336 -2.82 -4.60 -1.81
N GLU A 337 -1.71 -4.98 -1.17
CA GLU A 337 -1.47 -4.69 0.23
C GLU A 337 -1.34 -3.18 0.50
N THR A 338 -0.75 -2.44 -0.42
CA THR A 338 -0.40 -1.02 -0.26
C THR A 338 -1.38 -0.05 -0.92
N CYS A 339 -2.20 -0.54 -1.87
CA CYS A 339 -3.32 0.19 -2.44
C CYS A 339 -4.49 0.25 -1.45
N ALA A 340 -5.06 1.42 -1.23
CA ALA A 340 -6.19 1.63 -0.33
C ALA A 340 -5.95 1.04 1.08
N GLU A 341 -4.81 1.36 1.65
CA GLU A 341 -4.49 1.01 3.02
C GLU A 341 -5.34 1.82 4.00
N VAL A 342 -5.71 1.22 5.13
CA VAL A 342 -6.46 1.89 6.18
C VAL A 342 -5.64 1.87 7.45
N ILE A 343 -5.27 3.05 7.95
CA ILE A 343 -4.44 3.25 9.13
C ILE A 343 -5.19 4.14 10.13
N ALA A 344 -5.04 3.89 11.43
CA ALA A 344 -5.56 4.80 12.42
C ALA A 344 -4.90 6.18 12.31
N LEU A 345 -5.68 7.24 12.37
CA LEU A 345 -5.18 8.62 12.19
C LEU A 345 -4.10 9.00 13.18
N ASP A 346 -4.23 8.56 14.44
CA ASP A 346 -3.23 8.81 15.47
C ASP A 346 -1.92 8.05 15.22
N GLN A 347 -2.00 6.86 14.63
CA GLN A 347 -0.83 6.08 14.23
C GLN A 347 -0.12 6.74 13.04
N LEU A 348 -0.88 7.14 12.01
CA LEU A 348 -0.32 7.88 10.89
C LEU A 348 0.38 9.15 11.36
N TRP A 349 -0.24 9.89 12.29
CA TRP A 349 0.30 11.16 12.77
C TRP A 349 1.56 11.01 13.63
N LYS A 350 1.76 9.89 14.29
CA LYS A 350 3.01 9.60 15.00
C LYS A 350 4.19 9.38 14.07
N SER A 351 3.91 8.94 12.84
CA SER A 351 4.93 8.68 11.82
C SER A 351 5.26 9.90 10.96
N ALA A 352 4.44 10.97 11.00
CA ALA A 352 4.51 12.15 10.12
C ALA A 352 5.40 13.31 10.65
#